data_9abc20533027c444636c5f28a9d1dfb6
#
_entry.id   9abc20533027c444636c5f28a9d1dfb6
#
_cell.length_a   1.000
_cell.length_b   1.000
_cell.length_c   1.000
_cell.angle_alpha   90.00
_cell.angle_beta   90.00
_cell.angle_gamma   90.00
#
_symmetry.space_group_name_H-M   'P 1'
#
loop_
_entity.id
_entity.type
_entity.pdbx_description
1 polymer ?
#
loop_
_entity_poly.entity_id
_entity_poly.type
_entity_poly.pdbx_seq_one_letter_code
_entity_poly.pdbx_strand_id
1 'polypeptide(L)'
;MNIDVKQLDNAVEIYRRFLGENDLQIFDISGLDRIGIPIYLAALRGDGGFLNDGVGYGNTSTEALVGALGELSETFHIHQALKTAPVCEAISYSQMIQHFGMEQVIDPLTLCLSAGYPYHDKLPLRWVAVTRLGGDTVCWAPRETVSFNGFSYDMRSTDVRLQSNEKHAKLFPPITCGLGAGLTIEQALSHGALELLQRDGNCTSFRAMDQGIDIELDVVESKEIMATLSHLENLGLRVRAKLASTEFGLVNLFVIAQPIDGSNSQEAFPLLVTACGEAVHQNRERALRKALHEFISSRSRKIFMHGSIDNVKAMAPKKYIENNLESARPHLEEPKALREMANWLCKSQTELSDILRDTVFSSRKTIKFSSLPSVADDRVANSKDRLQDIAQRLAAEKISIYYFDGSPHDINGPKVVKAIAPGLEGETLSYWRLGARGAKRLLLRESKLVSQDYPQTQHIQVPLSPAAQESLGGPVFFNVPEWEKILSGHYPLYREPPSHTVQKYLNNHGN
;
A
#
# COMPACT_ATOMS: atom_id res chain seq x y z
N MET A 1 11.03 -20.79 10.52
CA MET A 1 12.42 -20.61 10.00
C MET A 1 13.17 -19.80 11.03
N ASN A 2 14.21 -20.33 11.65
CA ASN A 2 15.06 -19.51 12.52
C ASN A 2 15.79 -18.52 11.62
N ILE A 3 15.35 -17.27 11.63
CA ILE A 3 16.10 -16.19 11.01
C ILE A 3 17.40 -16.08 11.78
N ASP A 4 18.53 -16.08 11.09
CA ASP A 4 19.83 -15.95 11.74
C ASP A 4 19.91 -14.56 12.40
N VAL A 5 19.94 -14.52 13.72
CA VAL A 5 19.99 -13.28 14.51
C VAL A 5 21.15 -12.39 14.04
N LYS A 6 22.28 -12.98 13.66
CA LYS A 6 23.44 -12.24 13.12
C LYS A 6 23.13 -11.53 11.80
N GLN A 7 22.27 -12.12 10.95
CA GLN A 7 21.84 -11.45 9.71
C GLN A 7 20.95 -10.25 9.99
N LEU A 8 20.07 -10.35 10.99
CA LEU A 8 19.21 -9.23 11.39
C LEU A 8 20.04 -8.09 12.01
N ASP A 9 20.98 -8.41 12.92
CA ASP A 9 21.85 -7.39 13.52
C ASP A 9 22.70 -6.69 12.46
N ASN A 10 23.25 -7.42 11.51
CA ASN A 10 24.00 -6.86 10.38
C ASN A 10 23.09 -5.94 9.51
N ALA A 11 21.84 -6.31 9.30
CA ALA A 11 20.89 -5.47 8.55
C ALA A 11 20.63 -4.15 9.29
N VAL A 12 20.44 -4.18 10.62
CA VAL A 12 20.27 -2.98 11.44
C VAL A 12 21.47 -2.04 11.30
N GLU A 13 22.70 -2.57 11.40
CA GLU A 13 23.92 -1.77 11.26
C GLU A 13 24.03 -1.13 9.88
N ILE A 14 23.76 -1.90 8.82
CA ILE A 14 23.80 -1.39 7.44
C ILE A 14 22.78 -0.27 7.26
N TYR A 15 21.53 -0.50 7.61
CA TYR A 15 20.49 0.53 7.45
C TYR A 15 20.83 1.81 8.23
N ARG A 16 21.23 1.70 9.52
CA ARG A 16 21.60 2.87 10.33
C ARG A 16 22.74 3.66 9.70
N ARG A 17 23.78 3.00 9.25
CA ARG A 17 24.94 3.65 8.63
C ARG A 17 24.56 4.46 7.39
N PHE A 18 23.65 3.94 6.56
CA PHE A 18 23.27 4.60 5.29
C PHE A 18 22.10 5.59 5.43
N LEU A 19 21.33 5.52 6.49
CA LEU A 19 20.33 6.54 6.83
C LEU A 19 20.94 7.76 7.55
N GLY A 20 22.09 7.61 8.19
CA GLY A 20 22.75 8.65 8.97
C GLY A 20 22.22 8.72 10.41
N GLU A 21 23.11 8.55 11.39
CA GLU A 21 22.72 8.40 12.80
C GLU A 21 22.19 9.68 13.45
N ASN A 22 22.67 10.86 13.02
CA ASN A 22 22.46 12.12 13.75
C ASN A 22 21.01 12.60 13.76
N ASP A 23 20.21 12.27 12.73
CA ASP A 23 18.83 12.72 12.57
C ASP A 23 17.81 11.57 12.67
N LEU A 24 18.27 10.34 12.75
CA LEU A 24 17.45 9.14 12.83
C LEU A 24 16.81 9.01 14.22
N GLN A 25 15.48 8.95 14.26
CA GLN A 25 14.70 8.72 15.46
C GLN A 25 14.12 7.31 15.42
N ILE A 26 14.40 6.50 16.43
CA ILE A 26 13.87 5.13 16.55
C ILE A 26 13.25 5.00 17.92
N PHE A 27 12.02 4.50 17.98
CA PHE A 27 11.34 4.28 19.25
C PHE A 27 10.29 3.18 19.14
N ASP A 28 9.97 2.57 20.28
CA ASP A 28 9.05 1.46 20.43
C ASP A 28 7.64 1.98 20.68
N ILE A 29 6.66 1.52 19.93
CA ILE A 29 5.23 1.80 20.09
C ILE A 29 4.41 0.56 20.47
N SER A 30 5.06 -0.55 20.80
CA SER A 30 4.42 -1.83 21.16
C SER A 30 3.46 -1.69 22.34
N GLY A 31 3.83 -0.88 23.33
CA GLY A 31 3.05 -0.68 24.55
C GLY A 31 1.75 0.12 24.39
N LEU A 32 1.45 0.64 23.19
CA LEU A 32 0.18 1.35 22.93
C LEU A 32 -1.01 0.40 22.86
N ASP A 33 -0.81 -0.83 22.39
CA ASP A 33 -1.85 -1.84 22.36
C ASP A 33 -1.53 -3.00 23.31
N ARG A 34 -2.57 -3.62 23.87
CA ARG A 34 -2.49 -4.74 24.82
C ARG A 34 -1.95 -6.05 24.24
N ILE A 35 -1.80 -6.15 22.92
CA ILE A 35 -1.35 -7.39 22.23
C ILE A 35 0.13 -7.64 22.47
N GLY A 36 0.96 -6.60 22.55
CA GLY A 36 2.33 -6.68 23.08
C GLY A 36 3.38 -7.30 22.15
N ILE A 37 3.14 -7.40 20.83
CA ILE A 37 4.23 -7.76 19.92
C ILE A 37 5.14 -6.55 19.65
N PRO A 38 6.44 -6.75 19.37
CA PRO A 38 7.37 -5.67 19.05
C PRO A 38 6.94 -4.88 17.80
N ILE A 39 6.82 -3.55 17.96
CA ILE A 39 6.49 -2.61 16.88
C ILE A 39 7.35 -1.37 17.06
N TYR A 40 8.21 -1.10 16.06
CA TYR A 40 9.11 0.04 16.07
C TYR A 40 8.73 1.03 14.98
N LEU A 41 8.91 2.30 15.32
CA LEU A 41 8.86 3.39 14.35
C LEU A 41 10.26 3.95 14.16
N ALA A 42 10.66 4.14 12.90
CA ALA A 42 11.87 4.84 12.52
C ALA A 42 11.49 6.08 11.70
N ALA A 43 12.06 7.22 12.03
CA ALA A 43 11.75 8.47 11.34
C ALA A 43 13.01 9.28 11.07
N LEU A 44 13.07 9.94 9.92
CA LEU A 44 14.18 10.76 9.50
C LEU A 44 13.65 12.01 8.79
N ARG A 45 14.17 13.17 9.18
CA ARG A 45 13.89 14.42 8.48
C ARG A 45 14.74 14.50 7.20
N GLY A 46 14.08 14.45 6.05
CA GLY A 46 14.72 14.63 4.76
C GLY A 46 14.92 16.09 4.40
N ASP A 47 15.60 16.32 3.27
CA ASP A 47 15.77 17.64 2.68
C ASP A 47 14.41 18.30 2.39
N GLY A 48 14.32 19.60 2.61
CA GLY A 48 13.07 20.35 2.43
C GLY A 48 12.07 20.21 3.58
N GLY A 49 12.46 19.52 4.68
CA GLY A 49 11.65 19.40 5.89
C GLY A 49 10.57 18.33 5.85
N PHE A 50 10.54 17.49 4.80
CA PHE A 50 9.67 16.32 4.75
C PHE A 50 10.20 15.26 5.71
N LEU A 51 9.28 14.64 6.45
CA LEU A 51 9.61 13.47 7.23
C LEU A 51 9.40 12.21 6.39
N ASN A 52 10.41 11.35 6.39
CA ASN A 52 10.27 9.97 5.99
C ASN A 52 10.10 9.15 7.27
N ASP A 53 9.17 8.22 7.28
CA ASP A 53 8.96 7.28 8.38
C ASP A 53 8.79 5.86 7.86
N GLY A 54 9.02 4.91 8.75
CA GLY A 54 8.80 3.50 8.51
C GLY A 54 8.37 2.83 9.81
N VAL A 55 7.49 1.83 9.70
CA VAL A 55 6.99 1.06 10.83
C VAL A 55 7.28 -0.41 10.61
N GLY A 56 8.05 -0.98 11.50
CA GLY A 56 8.36 -2.40 11.49
C GLY A 56 7.72 -3.16 12.64
N TYR A 57 7.45 -4.41 12.40
CA TYR A 57 6.84 -5.35 13.35
C TYR A 57 7.45 -6.73 13.21
N GLY A 58 7.38 -7.53 14.24
CA GLY A 58 7.90 -8.90 14.22
C GLY A 58 7.73 -9.61 15.55
N ASN A 59 8.23 -10.83 15.63
CA ASN A 59 8.23 -11.62 16.87
C ASN A 59 9.32 -11.17 17.86
N THR A 60 10.34 -10.50 17.35
CA THR A 60 11.44 -9.95 18.14
C THR A 60 11.63 -8.47 17.85
N SER A 61 12.20 -7.74 18.81
CA SER A 61 12.54 -6.33 18.63
C SER A 61 13.47 -6.09 17.44
N THR A 62 14.41 -7.01 17.18
CA THR A 62 15.34 -6.90 16.05
C THR A 62 14.60 -7.05 14.72
N GLU A 63 13.66 -7.99 14.58
CA GLU A 63 12.82 -8.13 13.39
C GLU A 63 12.01 -6.84 13.12
N ALA A 64 11.36 -6.32 14.16
CA ALA A 64 10.58 -5.09 14.07
C ALA A 64 11.46 -3.89 13.68
N LEU A 65 12.65 -3.79 14.26
CA LEU A 65 13.61 -2.73 13.96
C LEU A 65 14.12 -2.80 12.52
N VAL A 66 14.46 -3.99 12.02
CA VAL A 66 14.85 -4.19 10.61
C VAL A 66 13.73 -3.77 9.68
N GLY A 67 12.49 -4.13 9.99
CA GLY A 67 11.32 -3.72 9.22
C GLY A 67 11.17 -2.20 9.16
N ALA A 68 11.23 -1.51 10.32
CA ALA A 68 11.09 -0.06 10.40
C ALA A 68 12.20 0.69 9.63
N LEU A 69 13.45 0.24 9.78
CA LEU A 69 14.59 0.82 9.07
C LEU A 69 14.55 0.52 7.57
N GLY A 70 14.09 -0.66 7.19
CA GLY A 70 13.88 -1.04 5.78
C GLY A 70 12.85 -0.14 5.10
N GLU A 71 11.65 0.02 5.68
CA GLU A 71 10.60 0.89 5.15
C GLU A 71 11.04 2.36 5.07
N LEU A 72 11.76 2.84 6.10
CA LEU A 72 12.37 4.17 6.06
C LEU A 72 13.41 4.31 4.93
N SER A 73 14.24 3.27 4.73
CA SER A 73 15.24 3.26 3.65
C SER A 73 14.62 3.30 2.27
N GLU A 74 13.47 2.66 2.06
CA GLU A 74 12.73 2.67 0.79
C GLU A 74 12.43 4.10 0.35
N THR A 75 11.81 4.87 1.22
CA THR A 75 11.42 6.25 0.90
C THR A 75 12.61 7.18 0.82
N PHE A 76 13.55 7.08 1.76
CA PHE A 76 14.72 7.94 1.81
C PHE A 76 15.63 7.78 0.57
N HIS A 77 16.05 6.56 0.25
CA HIS A 77 17.01 6.34 -0.82
C HIS A 77 16.43 6.56 -2.22
N ILE A 78 15.18 6.17 -2.47
CA ILE A 78 14.51 6.49 -3.75
C ILE A 78 14.44 8.01 -3.94
N HIS A 79 14.09 8.76 -2.89
CA HIS A 79 14.05 10.21 -2.97
C HIS A 79 15.42 10.80 -3.31
N GLN A 80 16.50 10.32 -2.68
CA GLN A 80 17.86 10.78 -2.98
C GLN A 80 18.26 10.43 -4.42
N ALA A 81 18.05 9.19 -4.85
CA ALA A 81 18.40 8.73 -6.18
C ALA A 81 17.67 9.52 -7.29
N LEU A 82 16.41 9.90 -7.07
CA LEU A 82 15.63 10.68 -8.02
C LEU A 82 16.17 12.10 -8.27
N LYS A 83 17.02 12.63 -7.39
CA LYS A 83 17.64 13.96 -7.59
C LYS A 83 18.67 13.95 -8.71
N THR A 84 19.34 12.82 -8.92
CA THR A 84 20.42 12.65 -9.90
C THR A 84 20.08 11.70 -11.03
N ALA A 85 18.88 11.10 -11.01
CA ALA A 85 18.45 10.14 -12.02
C ALA A 85 18.37 10.80 -13.40
N PRO A 86 18.74 10.08 -14.46
CA PRO A 86 18.50 10.53 -15.84
C PRO A 86 16.99 10.72 -16.08
N VAL A 87 16.63 11.88 -16.58
CA VAL A 87 15.24 12.23 -16.89
C VAL A 87 15.12 12.83 -18.29
N CYS A 88 14.02 12.54 -18.97
CA CYS A 88 13.60 13.25 -20.18
C CYS A 88 12.41 14.15 -19.81
N GLU A 89 12.56 15.44 -20.05
CA GLU A 89 11.59 16.47 -19.64
C GLU A 89 10.67 16.86 -20.80
N ALA A 90 9.38 16.98 -20.52
CA ALA A 90 8.37 17.49 -21.43
C ALA A 90 8.33 16.80 -22.81
N ILE A 91 8.49 15.47 -22.85
CA ILE A 91 8.46 14.65 -24.07
C ILE A 91 7.19 13.79 -24.05
N SER A 92 6.49 13.72 -25.19
CA SER A 92 5.28 12.90 -25.29
C SER A 92 5.59 11.41 -25.48
N TYR A 93 4.62 10.54 -25.17
CA TYR A 93 4.76 9.10 -25.40
C TYR A 93 5.09 8.78 -26.86
N SER A 94 4.40 9.42 -27.81
CA SER A 94 4.66 9.23 -29.24
C SER A 94 6.09 9.61 -29.65
N GLN A 95 6.66 10.66 -29.04
CA GLN A 95 8.06 11.04 -29.27
C GLN A 95 9.03 10.06 -28.62
N MET A 96 8.73 9.59 -27.39
CA MET A 96 9.57 8.61 -26.69
C MET A 96 9.68 7.30 -27.48
N ILE A 97 8.56 6.75 -27.98
CA ILE A 97 8.61 5.52 -28.80
C ILE A 97 9.31 5.72 -30.14
N GLN A 98 9.27 6.93 -30.70
CA GLN A 98 10.03 7.26 -31.93
C GLN A 98 11.54 7.28 -31.68
N HIS A 99 11.98 7.72 -30.49
CA HIS A 99 13.40 7.80 -30.12
C HIS A 99 13.98 6.46 -29.66
N PHE A 100 13.23 5.73 -28.83
CA PHE A 100 13.75 4.57 -28.11
C PHE A 100 13.11 3.23 -28.55
N GLY A 101 12.01 3.28 -29.31
CA GLY A 101 11.24 2.09 -29.67
C GLY A 101 10.19 1.73 -28.60
N MET A 102 9.10 1.12 -29.05
CA MET A 102 7.95 0.75 -28.20
C MET A 102 8.34 -0.20 -27.05
N GLU A 103 9.30 -1.09 -27.30
CA GLU A 103 9.75 -2.08 -26.30
C GLU A 103 10.49 -1.47 -25.09
N GLN A 104 11.00 -0.24 -25.25
CA GLN A 104 11.76 0.46 -24.21
C GLN A 104 10.96 1.56 -23.51
N VAL A 105 9.71 1.78 -23.85
CA VAL A 105 8.89 2.85 -23.28
C VAL A 105 7.59 2.28 -22.70
N ILE A 106 7.38 2.44 -21.41
CA ILE A 106 6.16 1.99 -20.74
C ILE A 106 4.97 2.82 -21.23
N ASP A 107 3.94 2.15 -21.75
CA ASP A 107 2.69 2.80 -22.17
C ASP A 107 1.93 3.32 -20.94
N PRO A 108 1.69 4.64 -20.84
CA PRO A 108 0.94 5.24 -19.72
C PRO A 108 -0.46 4.64 -19.53
N LEU A 109 -1.13 4.17 -20.57
CA LEU A 109 -2.45 3.53 -20.47
C LEU A 109 -2.43 2.19 -19.74
N THR A 110 -1.26 1.60 -19.51
CA THR A 110 -1.10 0.37 -18.72
C THR A 110 -0.89 0.63 -17.22
N LEU A 111 -0.89 1.90 -16.80
CA LEU A 111 -0.56 2.32 -15.43
C LEU A 111 -1.79 2.72 -14.58
N CYS A 112 -2.99 2.31 -14.98
CA CYS A 112 -4.24 2.59 -14.27
C CYS A 112 -4.46 4.09 -14.03
N LEU A 113 -4.67 4.85 -15.07
CA LEU A 113 -5.01 6.26 -14.97
C LEU A 113 -6.38 6.44 -14.32
N SER A 114 -6.62 7.60 -13.71
CA SER A 114 -7.93 7.94 -13.17
C SER A 114 -8.98 8.03 -14.27
N ALA A 115 -10.18 7.52 -14.01
CA ALA A 115 -11.30 7.71 -14.92
C ALA A 115 -11.50 9.21 -15.21
N GLY A 116 -11.78 9.54 -16.46
CA GLY A 116 -11.90 10.90 -16.94
C GLY A 116 -10.59 11.65 -17.18
N TYR A 117 -9.43 11.03 -16.92
CA TYR A 117 -8.16 11.67 -17.21
C TYR A 117 -7.99 11.89 -18.73
N PRO A 118 -7.73 13.13 -19.21
CA PRO A 118 -7.70 13.47 -20.63
C PRO A 118 -6.37 13.07 -21.30
N TYR A 119 -6.01 11.80 -21.17
CA TYR A 119 -4.78 11.29 -21.76
C TYR A 119 -4.84 11.24 -23.29
N HIS A 120 -3.73 11.60 -23.91
CA HIS A 120 -3.45 11.37 -25.34
C HIS A 120 -1.94 11.25 -25.58
N ASP A 121 -1.51 10.51 -26.59
CA ASP A 121 -0.11 10.17 -26.86
C ASP A 121 0.84 11.35 -27.13
N LYS A 122 0.28 12.54 -27.38
CA LYS A 122 1.04 13.80 -27.56
C LYS A 122 1.14 14.63 -26.26
N LEU A 123 0.63 14.12 -25.14
CA LEU A 123 0.72 14.79 -23.85
C LEU A 123 2.18 14.84 -23.39
N PRO A 124 2.75 16.02 -23.09
CA PRO A 124 4.13 16.11 -22.61
C PRO A 124 4.22 15.57 -21.19
N LEU A 125 5.08 14.58 -20.98
CA LEU A 125 5.33 13.90 -19.72
C LEU A 125 6.80 14.05 -19.32
N ARG A 126 7.07 13.72 -18.07
CA ARG A 126 8.42 13.55 -17.55
C ARG A 126 8.74 12.06 -17.45
N TRP A 127 9.86 11.63 -17.95
CA TRP A 127 10.27 10.23 -18.00
C TRP A 127 11.53 9.99 -17.17
N VAL A 128 11.64 8.84 -16.56
CA VAL A 128 12.80 8.37 -15.80
C VAL A 128 13.26 7.02 -16.33
N ALA A 129 14.57 6.80 -16.34
CA ALA A 129 15.16 5.53 -16.73
C ALA A 129 14.89 4.46 -15.68
N VAL A 130 14.46 3.27 -16.11
CA VAL A 130 14.20 2.08 -15.30
C VAL A 130 14.82 0.86 -15.97
N THR A 131 15.05 -0.20 -15.22
CA THR A 131 15.58 -1.46 -15.73
C THR A 131 14.49 -2.52 -15.83
N ARG A 132 14.45 -3.28 -16.91
CA ARG A 132 13.57 -4.45 -17.03
C ARG A 132 14.18 -5.63 -16.29
N LEU A 133 13.41 -6.32 -15.45
CA LEU A 133 13.86 -7.52 -14.75
C LEU A 133 14.25 -8.63 -15.74
N GLY A 134 15.39 -9.24 -15.50
CA GLY A 134 15.93 -10.31 -16.34
C GLY A 134 16.82 -9.83 -17.50
N GLY A 135 17.15 -8.53 -17.56
CA GLY A 135 18.08 -7.96 -18.52
C GLY A 135 18.65 -6.63 -18.08
N ASP A 136 19.65 -6.12 -18.80
CA ASP A 136 20.29 -4.82 -18.56
C ASP A 136 19.68 -3.72 -19.45
N THR A 137 18.49 -3.98 -20.04
CA THR A 137 17.87 -3.03 -20.97
C THR A 137 17.30 -1.86 -20.19
N VAL A 138 17.79 -0.66 -20.50
CA VAL A 138 17.22 0.59 -20.00
C VAL A 138 15.90 0.84 -20.71
N CYS A 139 14.87 1.06 -19.90
CA CYS A 139 13.53 1.42 -20.34
C CYS A 139 13.14 2.77 -19.73
N TRP A 140 12.06 3.35 -20.22
CA TRP A 140 11.57 4.65 -19.76
C TRP A 140 10.17 4.52 -19.19
N ALA A 141 9.98 5.03 -17.99
CA ALA A 141 8.70 5.08 -17.30
C ALA A 141 8.30 6.52 -17.01
N PRO A 142 7.00 6.86 -17.00
CA PRO A 142 6.56 8.14 -16.46
C PRO A 142 7.09 8.35 -15.05
N ARG A 143 7.64 9.52 -14.74
CA ARG A 143 8.34 9.77 -13.47
C ARG A 143 7.46 9.56 -12.25
N GLU A 144 6.16 9.77 -12.37
CA GLU A 144 5.19 9.56 -11.31
C GLU A 144 5.14 8.11 -10.80
N THR A 145 5.53 7.13 -11.64
CA THR A 145 5.63 5.73 -11.22
C THR A 145 6.67 5.49 -10.13
N VAL A 146 7.67 6.38 -10.05
CA VAL A 146 8.79 6.28 -9.10
C VAL A 146 8.71 7.32 -7.99
N SER A 147 8.13 8.50 -8.26
CA SER A 147 7.96 9.57 -7.28
C SER A 147 6.85 9.25 -6.28
N PHE A 148 7.05 9.61 -5.01
CA PHE A 148 6.03 9.50 -3.96
C PHE A 148 5.99 10.72 -3.04
N ASN A 149 6.77 11.78 -3.30
CA ASN A 149 6.82 12.98 -2.46
C ASN A 149 5.91 14.11 -2.95
N GLY A 150 5.10 14.58 -2.03
CA GLY A 150 4.85 15.97 -1.74
C GLY A 150 4.06 16.80 -2.75
N PHE A 151 2.88 16.31 -3.20
CA PHE A 151 1.92 17.25 -3.76
C PHE A 151 0.52 16.93 -3.21
N SER A 152 -0.14 17.96 -2.67
CA SER A 152 -1.58 17.93 -2.48
C SER A 152 -2.22 17.74 -3.87
N TYR A 153 -2.66 16.52 -4.15
CA TYR A 153 -3.41 16.22 -5.35
C TYR A 153 -4.86 16.58 -5.09
N ASP A 154 -5.32 17.71 -5.65
CA ASP A 154 -6.75 18.05 -5.61
C ASP A 154 -7.50 17.24 -6.66
N MET A 155 -8.14 16.17 -6.22
CA MET A 155 -8.97 15.30 -7.05
C MET A 155 -10.23 15.98 -7.66
N ARG A 156 -10.60 17.16 -7.14
CA ARG A 156 -11.78 17.90 -7.65
C ARG A 156 -11.48 18.69 -8.91
N SER A 157 -10.20 18.95 -9.17
CA SER A 157 -9.76 19.58 -10.39
C SER A 157 -9.65 18.51 -11.46
N THR A 158 -10.65 18.39 -12.32
CA THR A 158 -10.55 17.67 -13.60
C THR A 158 -9.47 18.29 -14.51
N ASP A 159 -8.92 19.41 -14.11
CA ASP A 159 -7.86 20.12 -14.79
C ASP A 159 -6.51 19.93 -14.07
N VAL A 160 -5.99 18.71 -14.16
CA VAL A 160 -4.64 18.32 -13.68
C VAL A 160 -3.54 19.23 -14.26
N ARG A 161 -3.86 19.99 -15.32
CA ARG A 161 -2.95 20.93 -15.99
C ARG A 161 -2.74 22.25 -15.26
N LEU A 162 -3.67 22.65 -14.39
CA LEU A 162 -3.67 24.02 -13.83
C LEU A 162 -3.03 24.16 -12.44
N GLN A 163 -2.59 23.05 -11.82
CA GLN A 163 -2.04 23.12 -10.46
C GLN A 163 -0.53 23.42 -10.37
N SER A 164 0.16 23.51 -11.48
CA SER A 164 1.57 23.89 -11.48
C SER A 164 1.91 24.72 -12.71
N ASN A 165 2.83 25.66 -12.55
CA ASN A 165 3.58 26.29 -13.63
C ASN A 165 4.51 25.27 -14.35
N GLU A 166 4.21 23.97 -14.26
CA GLU A 166 5.03 22.89 -14.81
C GLU A 166 4.73 22.70 -16.28
N LYS A 167 5.78 22.53 -17.07
CA LYS A 167 5.73 22.35 -18.54
C LYS A 167 5.22 20.95 -18.96
N HIS A 168 4.88 20.07 -18.02
CA HIS A 168 4.47 18.68 -18.27
C HIS A 168 3.23 18.32 -17.41
N ALA A 169 2.43 17.40 -17.91
CA ALA A 169 1.28 16.88 -17.19
C ALA A 169 1.68 15.80 -16.17
N LYS A 170 0.90 15.65 -15.11
CA LYS A 170 1.01 14.57 -14.13
C LYS A 170 -0.07 13.53 -14.41
N LEU A 171 0.31 12.26 -14.50
CA LEU A 171 -0.61 11.17 -14.85
C LEU A 171 -1.49 10.73 -13.67
N PHE A 172 -0.92 10.67 -12.47
CA PHE A 172 -1.59 10.21 -11.25
C PHE A 172 -0.86 10.71 -10.01
N PRO A 173 -1.53 10.67 -8.84
CA PRO A 173 -0.89 11.01 -7.58
C PRO A 173 0.26 10.06 -7.26
N PRO A 174 1.32 10.53 -6.60
CA PRO A 174 2.42 9.68 -6.14
C PRO A 174 1.92 8.60 -5.19
N ILE A 175 2.44 7.39 -5.34
CA ILE A 175 2.12 6.24 -4.48
C ILE A 175 3.38 5.49 -4.08
N THR A 176 3.41 4.96 -2.86
CA THR A 176 4.54 4.19 -2.34
C THR A 176 4.57 2.74 -2.84
N CYS A 177 3.46 2.23 -3.37
CA CYS A 177 3.29 0.85 -3.83
C CYS A 177 4.43 0.38 -4.74
N GLY A 178 5.03 -0.76 -4.43
CA GLY A 178 6.16 -1.35 -5.17
C GLY A 178 7.54 -0.96 -4.66
N LEU A 179 7.63 -0.24 -3.53
CA LEU A 179 8.91 -0.02 -2.84
C LEU A 179 9.43 -1.33 -2.25
N GLY A 180 10.73 -1.45 -2.16
CA GLY A 180 11.37 -2.57 -1.48
C GLY A 180 12.78 -2.26 -1.08
N ALA A 181 13.16 -2.69 0.13
CA ALA A 181 14.51 -2.65 0.65
C ALA A 181 14.99 -4.03 1.08
N GLY A 182 16.30 -4.24 1.03
CA GLY A 182 16.93 -5.47 1.45
C GLY A 182 18.45 -5.40 1.45
N LEU A 183 19.10 -6.48 1.84
CA LEU A 183 20.54 -6.61 1.71
C LEU A 183 20.98 -7.10 0.33
N THR A 184 20.05 -7.62 -0.47
CA THR A 184 20.26 -8.00 -1.88
C THR A 184 19.18 -7.41 -2.76
N ILE A 185 19.48 -7.26 -4.04
CA ILE A 185 18.53 -6.73 -5.02
C ILE A 185 17.31 -7.64 -5.17
N GLU A 186 17.49 -8.96 -5.08
CA GLU A 186 16.41 -9.93 -5.16
C GLU A 186 15.48 -9.82 -3.94
N GLN A 187 16.03 -9.51 -2.76
CA GLN A 187 15.21 -9.28 -1.56
C GLN A 187 14.34 -8.04 -1.74
N ALA A 188 14.92 -6.92 -2.16
CA ALA A 188 14.21 -5.69 -2.41
C ALA A 188 13.14 -5.85 -3.50
N LEU A 189 13.50 -6.43 -4.65
CA LEU A 189 12.57 -6.68 -5.76
C LEU A 189 11.45 -7.66 -5.40
N SER A 190 11.77 -8.73 -4.66
CA SER A 190 10.74 -9.68 -4.20
C SER A 190 9.72 -9.02 -3.29
N HIS A 191 10.16 -8.10 -2.42
CA HIS A 191 9.27 -7.33 -1.55
C HIS A 191 8.36 -6.41 -2.37
N GLY A 192 8.94 -5.54 -3.19
CA GLY A 192 8.18 -4.60 -4.02
C GLY A 192 7.23 -5.28 -5.00
N ALA A 193 7.63 -6.41 -5.60
CA ALA A 193 6.77 -7.17 -6.50
C ALA A 193 5.57 -7.81 -5.78
N LEU A 194 5.78 -8.34 -4.56
CA LEU A 194 4.67 -8.84 -3.74
C LEU A 194 3.71 -7.73 -3.35
N GLU A 195 4.19 -6.53 -3.03
CA GLU A 195 3.31 -5.41 -2.74
C GLU A 195 2.46 -5.01 -3.96
N LEU A 196 3.05 -4.95 -5.16
CA LEU A 196 2.29 -4.71 -6.39
C LEU A 196 1.16 -5.74 -6.60
N LEU A 197 1.46 -7.02 -6.37
CA LEU A 197 0.47 -8.11 -6.47
C LEU A 197 -0.60 -8.04 -5.38
N GLN A 198 -0.24 -7.59 -4.18
CA GLN A 198 -1.19 -7.35 -3.10
C GLN A 198 -2.19 -6.25 -3.51
N ARG A 199 -1.69 -5.13 -4.04
CA ARG A 199 -2.53 -4.01 -4.50
C ARG A 199 -3.41 -4.41 -5.69
N ASP A 200 -2.89 -5.18 -6.65
CA ASP A 200 -3.69 -5.73 -7.74
C ASP A 200 -4.85 -6.58 -7.24
N GLY A 201 -4.60 -7.49 -6.31
CA GLY A 201 -5.63 -8.34 -5.73
C GLY A 201 -6.65 -7.57 -4.88
N ASN A 202 -6.21 -6.52 -4.19
CA ASN A 202 -7.05 -5.70 -3.32
C ASN A 202 -7.94 -4.70 -4.08
N CYS A 203 -7.58 -4.33 -5.29
CA CYS A 203 -8.19 -3.23 -6.05
C CYS A 203 -9.73 -3.27 -6.05
N THR A 204 -10.33 -4.44 -6.27
CA THR A 204 -11.79 -4.61 -6.38
C THR A 204 -12.40 -5.52 -5.32
N SER A 205 -11.62 -6.01 -4.38
CA SER A 205 -12.03 -7.06 -3.42
C SER A 205 -11.47 -6.81 -2.03
N PHE A 206 -11.42 -5.54 -1.61
CA PHE A 206 -10.86 -5.17 -0.34
C PHE A 206 -11.72 -4.15 0.39
N ARG A 207 -11.75 -4.24 1.72
CA ARG A 207 -12.47 -3.33 2.61
C ARG A 207 -13.97 -3.28 2.29
N ALA A 208 -14.56 -2.09 2.16
CA ALA A 208 -15.98 -1.93 1.95
C ALA A 208 -16.49 -2.47 0.61
N MET A 209 -15.64 -2.65 -0.39
CA MET A 209 -16.02 -3.24 -1.68
C MET A 209 -16.11 -4.77 -1.63
N ASP A 210 -15.43 -5.41 -0.70
CA ASP A 210 -15.51 -6.86 -0.54
C ASP A 210 -16.49 -7.24 0.56
N GLN A 211 -17.69 -7.64 0.15
CA GLN A 211 -18.66 -8.26 1.05
C GLN A 211 -18.26 -9.68 1.47
N GLY A 212 -17.10 -10.12 1.08
CA GLY A 212 -16.29 -11.11 1.70
C GLY A 212 -16.45 -12.55 1.30
N ILE A 213 -15.30 -13.12 1.08
CA ILE A 213 -15.05 -14.54 1.14
C ILE A 213 -14.27 -14.79 2.43
N ASP A 214 -14.92 -15.29 3.45
CA ASP A 214 -14.26 -15.68 4.69
C ASP A 214 -13.44 -16.95 4.48
N ILE A 215 -12.34 -17.06 5.22
CA ILE A 215 -11.46 -18.21 5.23
C ILE A 215 -11.63 -18.91 6.59
N GLU A 216 -12.17 -20.14 6.55
CA GLU A 216 -12.14 -21.04 7.69
C GLU A 216 -10.70 -21.55 7.86
N LEU A 217 -10.07 -21.26 8.99
CA LEU A 217 -8.70 -21.68 9.32
C LEU A 217 -8.71 -23.15 9.79
N ASP A 218 -9.15 -24.06 8.90
CA ASP A 218 -9.38 -25.50 9.20
C ASP A 218 -8.09 -26.27 9.48
N VAL A 219 -6.99 -25.94 8.79
CA VAL A 219 -5.69 -26.57 8.96
C VAL A 219 -4.60 -25.49 8.86
N VAL A 220 -4.04 -25.10 9.99
CA VAL A 220 -2.88 -24.21 10.11
C VAL A 220 -1.73 -25.03 10.71
N GLU A 221 -0.65 -25.20 9.96
CA GLU A 221 0.49 -26.03 10.36
C GLU A 221 1.48 -25.27 11.26
N SER A 222 1.58 -23.96 11.10
CA SER A 222 2.48 -23.11 11.83
C SER A 222 2.09 -22.96 13.30
N LYS A 223 2.91 -23.48 14.21
CA LYS A 223 2.73 -23.31 15.66
C LYS A 223 2.76 -21.84 16.08
N GLU A 224 3.56 -21.02 15.40
CA GLU A 224 3.65 -19.58 15.63
C GLU A 224 2.33 -18.89 15.34
N ILE A 225 1.72 -19.18 14.18
CA ILE A 225 0.40 -18.62 13.82
C ILE A 225 -0.65 -19.07 14.83
N MET A 226 -0.67 -20.35 15.18
CA MET A 226 -1.64 -20.88 16.17
C MET A 226 -1.47 -20.22 17.54
N ALA A 227 -0.24 -19.98 17.98
CA ALA A 227 0.01 -19.25 19.23
C ALA A 227 -0.49 -17.80 19.17
N THR A 228 -0.27 -17.11 18.05
CA THR A 228 -0.76 -15.74 17.82
C THR A 228 -2.29 -15.70 17.83
N LEU A 229 -2.96 -16.60 17.12
CA LEU A 229 -4.43 -16.69 17.09
C LEU A 229 -5.00 -16.95 18.49
N SER A 230 -4.43 -17.91 19.22
CA SER A 230 -4.87 -18.22 20.61
C SER A 230 -4.62 -17.04 21.54
N HIS A 231 -3.53 -16.31 21.38
CA HIS A 231 -3.26 -15.10 22.16
C HIS A 231 -4.31 -14.03 21.93
N LEU A 232 -4.65 -13.75 20.66
CA LEU A 232 -5.69 -12.79 20.30
C LEU A 232 -7.07 -13.20 20.84
N GLU A 233 -7.41 -14.49 20.75
CA GLU A 233 -8.65 -15.01 21.30
C GLU A 233 -8.74 -14.86 22.84
N ASN A 234 -7.65 -15.15 23.56
CA ASN A 234 -7.55 -14.93 25.01
C ASN A 234 -7.69 -13.45 25.39
N LEU A 235 -7.34 -12.53 24.50
CA LEU A 235 -7.59 -11.10 24.66
C LEU A 235 -9.01 -10.68 24.26
N GLY A 236 -9.89 -11.63 23.93
CA GLY A 236 -11.27 -11.37 23.54
C GLY A 236 -11.44 -10.87 22.10
N LEU A 237 -10.50 -11.16 21.21
CA LEU A 237 -10.51 -10.79 19.81
C LEU A 237 -10.71 -12.02 18.93
N ARG A 238 -11.84 -12.09 18.24
CA ARG A 238 -12.09 -13.11 17.20
C ARG A 238 -11.50 -12.66 15.88
N VAL A 239 -10.42 -13.32 15.49
CA VAL A 239 -9.77 -13.07 14.20
C VAL A 239 -10.60 -13.66 13.06
N ARG A 240 -10.72 -12.90 11.98
CA ARG A 240 -11.28 -13.35 10.70
C ARG A 240 -10.27 -13.07 9.60
N ALA A 241 -9.96 -14.09 8.80
CA ALA A 241 -9.20 -13.94 7.58
C ALA A 241 -10.16 -13.91 6.38
N LYS A 242 -9.95 -13.01 5.45
CA LYS A 242 -10.76 -12.88 4.23
C LYS A 242 -9.87 -12.97 3.00
N LEU A 243 -10.37 -13.61 1.95
CA LEU A 243 -9.67 -13.74 0.69
C LEU A 243 -9.94 -12.53 -0.20
N ALA A 244 -8.88 -11.82 -0.58
CA ALA A 244 -8.94 -10.79 -1.60
C ALA A 244 -8.77 -11.37 -3.01
N SER A 245 -7.79 -12.26 -3.23
CA SER A 245 -7.52 -12.85 -4.54
C SER A 245 -6.70 -14.13 -4.45
N THR A 246 -6.85 -15.00 -5.46
CA THR A 246 -5.93 -16.11 -5.74
C THR A 246 -5.28 -16.00 -7.12
N GLU A 247 -5.31 -14.82 -7.72
CA GLU A 247 -4.72 -14.59 -9.03
C GLU A 247 -3.22 -14.87 -9.04
N PHE A 248 -2.69 -15.24 -10.17
CA PHE A 248 -1.32 -15.72 -10.35
C PHE A 248 -0.96 -16.93 -9.48
N GLY A 249 -1.96 -17.66 -8.91
CA GLY A 249 -1.73 -18.75 -7.97
C GLY A 249 -1.12 -18.33 -6.64
N LEU A 250 -1.26 -17.06 -6.27
CA LEU A 250 -0.83 -16.50 -4.99
C LEU A 250 -2.03 -16.40 -4.04
N VAL A 251 -1.78 -16.38 -2.75
CA VAL A 251 -2.82 -16.09 -1.75
C VAL A 251 -2.68 -14.65 -1.30
N ASN A 252 -3.68 -13.84 -1.66
CA ASN A 252 -3.83 -12.47 -1.19
C ASN A 252 -5.00 -12.41 -0.22
N LEU A 253 -4.73 -12.10 1.01
CA LEU A 253 -5.73 -12.06 2.06
C LEU A 253 -5.56 -10.85 2.97
N PHE A 254 -6.60 -10.55 3.72
CA PHE A 254 -6.55 -9.58 4.80
C PHE A 254 -7.16 -10.16 6.08
N VAL A 255 -6.64 -9.68 7.21
CA VAL A 255 -7.04 -10.07 8.56
C VAL A 255 -7.71 -8.88 9.23
N ILE A 256 -8.83 -9.14 9.85
CA ILE A 256 -9.58 -8.24 10.72
C ILE A 256 -9.89 -8.97 12.02
N ALA A 257 -10.30 -8.25 13.05
CA ALA A 257 -10.83 -8.87 14.26
C ALA A 257 -12.07 -8.16 14.77
N GLN A 258 -12.93 -8.94 15.42
CA GLN A 258 -14.12 -8.48 16.12
C GLN A 258 -14.01 -8.86 17.59
N PRO A 259 -14.54 -8.04 18.50
CA PRO A 259 -14.70 -8.44 19.89
C PRO A 259 -15.54 -9.72 19.99
N ILE A 260 -15.18 -10.61 20.91
CA ILE A 260 -15.99 -11.80 21.23
C ILE A 260 -17.16 -11.35 22.10
N ASP A 261 -18.39 -11.72 21.72
CA ASP A 261 -19.60 -11.40 22.48
C ASP A 261 -19.50 -11.87 23.94
N GLY A 262 -19.88 -11.00 24.88
CA GLY A 262 -19.81 -11.32 26.30
C GLY A 262 -18.42 -11.23 26.94
N SER A 263 -17.38 -10.95 26.17
CA SER A 263 -16.07 -10.60 26.72
C SER A 263 -16.08 -9.15 27.19
N ASN A 264 -15.40 -8.84 28.32
CA ASN A 264 -15.13 -7.46 28.76
C ASN A 264 -14.17 -6.71 27.79
N SER A 265 -14.25 -7.00 26.50
CA SER A 265 -13.35 -6.54 25.46
C SER A 265 -13.75 -5.19 24.86
N GLN A 266 -14.18 -4.25 25.73
CA GLN A 266 -14.29 -2.87 25.29
C GLN A 266 -12.90 -2.37 24.96
N GLU A 267 -12.70 -2.01 23.70
CA GLU A 267 -11.44 -1.43 23.25
C GLU A 267 -11.24 -0.06 23.91
N ALA A 268 -10.06 0.16 24.47
CA ALA A 268 -9.69 1.46 25.03
C ALA A 268 -9.73 2.60 24.00
N PHE A 269 -9.56 2.25 22.74
CA PHE A 269 -9.63 3.18 21.60
C PHE A 269 -10.59 2.62 20.54
N PRO A 270 -11.80 3.19 20.37
CA PRO A 270 -12.84 2.64 19.49
C PRO A 270 -12.42 2.38 18.06
N LEU A 271 -11.51 3.22 17.50
CA LEU A 271 -11.01 3.10 16.13
C LEU A 271 -10.30 1.76 15.87
N LEU A 272 -9.88 1.03 16.89
CA LEU A 272 -9.19 -0.26 16.75
C LEU A 272 -10.04 -1.33 16.04
N VAL A 273 -11.36 -1.21 16.06
CA VAL A 273 -12.28 -2.09 15.33
C VAL A 273 -12.07 -2.00 13.80
N THR A 274 -11.47 -0.92 13.33
CA THR A 274 -11.19 -0.69 11.91
C THR A 274 -9.78 -1.16 11.49
N ALA A 275 -9.00 -1.70 12.42
CA ALA A 275 -7.66 -2.19 12.10
C ALA A 275 -7.72 -3.43 11.20
N CYS A 276 -6.82 -3.50 10.24
CA CYS A 276 -6.65 -4.65 9.37
C CYS A 276 -5.18 -4.84 9.01
N GLY A 277 -4.83 -6.05 8.59
CA GLY A 277 -3.53 -6.35 8.00
C GLY A 277 -3.71 -7.13 6.71
N GLU A 278 -2.85 -6.90 5.75
CA GLU A 278 -2.96 -7.44 4.39
C GLU A 278 -1.65 -8.10 3.97
N ALA A 279 -1.74 -9.20 3.25
CA ALA A 279 -0.56 -9.81 2.67
C ALA A 279 -0.87 -10.69 1.47
N VAL A 280 0.07 -10.74 0.55
CA VAL A 280 0.12 -11.72 -0.53
C VAL A 280 1.39 -12.56 -0.44
N HIS A 281 1.28 -13.85 -0.71
CA HIS A 281 2.44 -14.73 -0.80
C HIS A 281 2.13 -15.99 -1.62
N GLN A 282 3.17 -16.66 -2.16
CA GLN A 282 3.05 -17.97 -2.81
C GLN A 282 2.71 -19.09 -1.81
N ASN A 283 3.15 -18.93 -0.57
CA ASN A 283 2.82 -19.85 0.53
C ASN A 283 1.77 -19.21 1.42
N ARG A 284 0.61 -19.90 1.59
CA ARG A 284 -0.55 -19.39 2.33
C ARG A 284 -0.27 -19.14 3.82
N GLU A 285 0.60 -19.96 4.45
CA GLU A 285 0.99 -19.75 5.86
C GLU A 285 1.78 -18.46 6.04
N ARG A 286 2.70 -18.17 5.12
CA ARG A 286 3.44 -16.90 5.13
C ARG A 286 2.55 -15.69 4.88
N ALA A 287 1.56 -15.81 3.99
CA ALA A 287 0.57 -14.76 3.79
C ALA A 287 -0.22 -14.49 5.07
N LEU A 288 -0.74 -15.55 5.71
CA LEU A 288 -1.51 -15.42 6.95
C LEU A 288 -0.68 -14.82 8.09
N ARG A 289 0.56 -15.31 8.28
CA ARG A 289 1.47 -14.78 9.30
C ARG A 289 1.72 -13.28 9.12
N LYS A 290 2.08 -12.87 7.89
CA LYS A 290 2.35 -11.45 7.60
C LYS A 290 1.10 -10.59 7.83
N ALA A 291 -0.07 -11.03 7.37
CA ALA A 291 -1.32 -10.30 7.56
C ALA A 291 -1.72 -10.19 9.05
N LEU A 292 -1.48 -11.22 9.86
CA LEU A 292 -1.68 -11.17 11.32
C LEU A 292 -0.78 -10.12 11.98
N HIS A 293 0.52 -10.14 11.67
CA HIS A 293 1.46 -9.16 12.23
C HIS A 293 1.12 -7.74 11.79
N GLU A 294 0.75 -7.56 10.53
CA GLU A 294 0.33 -6.24 10.03
C GLU A 294 -0.97 -5.76 10.69
N PHE A 295 -1.94 -6.65 10.91
CA PHE A 295 -3.15 -6.33 11.69
C PHE A 295 -2.79 -5.83 13.09
N ILE A 296 -1.90 -6.52 13.80
CA ILE A 296 -1.47 -6.12 15.15
C ILE A 296 -0.73 -4.78 15.10
N SER A 297 0.16 -4.60 14.13
CA SER A 297 0.86 -3.33 13.90
C SER A 297 -0.12 -2.19 13.60
N SER A 298 -1.12 -2.43 12.75
CA SER A 298 -2.17 -1.47 12.42
C SER A 298 -2.90 -0.93 13.66
N ARG A 299 -3.13 -1.77 14.67
CA ARG A 299 -3.77 -1.35 15.93
C ARG A 299 -2.92 -0.33 16.69
N SER A 300 -1.65 -0.64 16.96
CA SER A 300 -0.73 0.29 17.65
C SER A 300 -0.52 1.57 16.84
N ARG A 301 -0.39 1.46 15.51
CA ARG A 301 -0.29 2.63 14.62
C ARG A 301 -1.51 3.54 14.72
N LYS A 302 -2.72 2.99 14.73
CA LYS A 302 -3.96 3.80 14.86
C LYS A 302 -4.01 4.56 16.18
N ILE A 303 -3.60 3.95 17.29
CA ILE A 303 -3.49 4.65 18.58
C ILE A 303 -2.42 5.75 18.50
N PHE A 304 -1.28 5.46 17.90
CA PHE A 304 -0.20 6.43 17.74
C PHE A 304 -0.58 7.62 16.85
N MET A 305 -1.18 7.34 15.71
CA MET A 305 -1.51 8.35 14.69
C MET A 305 -2.68 9.24 15.07
N HIS A 306 -3.71 8.65 15.72
CA HIS A 306 -5.01 9.30 15.95
C HIS A 306 -5.45 9.34 17.42
N GLY A 307 -4.70 8.71 18.32
CA GLY A 307 -4.99 8.70 19.76
C GLY A 307 -4.52 9.97 20.48
N SER A 308 -4.46 9.89 21.80
CA SER A 308 -4.06 11.02 22.64
C SER A 308 -2.64 11.51 22.32
N ILE A 309 -2.50 12.83 22.20
CA ILE A 309 -1.19 13.50 22.05
C ILE A 309 -0.27 13.20 23.23
N ASP A 310 -0.82 13.00 24.43
CA ASP A 310 -0.03 12.68 25.62
C ASP A 310 0.64 11.29 25.50
N ASN A 311 -0.03 10.32 24.87
CA ASN A 311 0.58 9.02 24.56
C ASN A 311 1.79 9.18 23.62
N VAL A 312 1.65 10.03 22.59
CA VAL A 312 2.74 10.31 21.65
C VAL A 312 3.92 10.96 22.39
N LYS A 313 3.65 11.97 23.24
CA LYS A 313 4.69 12.65 24.01
C LYS A 313 5.41 11.76 25.02
N ALA A 314 4.71 10.76 25.57
CA ALA A 314 5.27 9.81 26.51
C ALA A 314 6.25 8.80 25.85
N MET A 315 6.10 8.52 24.56
CA MET A 315 6.84 7.46 23.86
C MET A 315 7.83 7.99 22.84
N ALA A 316 7.48 9.04 22.12
CA ALA A 316 8.28 9.56 21.02
C ALA A 316 9.42 10.44 21.51
N PRO A 317 10.62 10.37 20.87
CA PRO A 317 11.71 11.29 21.16
C PRO A 317 11.31 12.75 20.91
N LYS A 318 11.90 13.68 21.69
CA LYS A 318 11.62 15.10 21.57
C LYS A 318 11.73 15.64 20.13
N LYS A 319 12.75 15.20 19.41
CA LYS A 319 12.99 15.59 18.01
C LYS A 319 11.90 15.11 17.05
N TYR A 320 11.30 13.93 17.29
CA TYR A 320 10.13 13.46 16.56
C TYR A 320 8.92 14.36 16.81
N ILE A 321 8.70 14.74 18.07
CA ILE A 321 7.57 15.60 18.46
C ILE A 321 7.69 16.96 17.74
N GLU A 322 8.86 17.60 17.78
CA GLU A 322 9.13 18.85 17.09
C GLU A 322 8.93 18.75 15.58
N ASN A 323 9.44 17.67 14.97
CA ASN A 323 9.40 17.48 13.52
C ASN A 323 8.03 17.06 12.98
N ASN A 324 7.25 16.30 13.72
CA ASN A 324 5.99 15.70 13.26
C ASN A 324 4.76 16.28 13.92
N LEU A 325 4.70 16.16 15.25
CA LEU A 325 3.51 16.57 15.96
C LEU A 325 3.31 18.10 15.90
N GLU A 326 4.36 18.86 16.17
CA GLU A 326 4.29 20.33 16.15
C GLU A 326 4.24 20.90 14.74
N SER A 327 4.88 20.26 13.79
CA SER A 327 4.92 20.68 12.39
C SER A 327 3.73 20.20 11.55
N ALA A 328 2.88 19.32 12.06
CA ALA A 328 1.69 18.86 11.35
C ALA A 328 0.81 20.04 10.88
N ARG A 329 0.39 20.01 9.61
CA ARG A 329 -0.33 21.11 8.95
C ARG A 329 -1.65 20.62 8.35
N PRO A 330 -2.73 20.52 9.14
CA PRO A 330 -4.02 20.02 8.66
C PRO A 330 -4.57 20.74 7.43
N HIS A 331 -4.26 22.03 7.27
CA HIS A 331 -4.74 22.82 6.12
C HIS A 331 -4.12 22.40 4.77
N LEU A 332 -3.07 21.57 4.77
CA LEU A 332 -2.48 21.01 3.56
C LEU A 332 -3.08 19.65 3.20
N GLU A 333 -3.86 19.08 4.10
CA GLU A 333 -4.48 17.77 3.90
C GLU A 333 -5.83 17.87 3.21
N GLU A 334 -6.28 16.76 2.64
CA GLU A 334 -7.60 16.66 2.03
C GLU A 334 -8.71 16.94 3.05
N PRO A 335 -9.54 17.99 2.88
CA PRO A 335 -10.55 18.36 3.88
C PRO A 335 -11.59 17.27 4.14
N LYS A 336 -11.92 16.43 3.14
CA LYS A 336 -12.85 15.30 3.30
C LYS A 336 -12.25 14.23 4.19
N ALA A 337 -10.99 13.86 3.96
CA ALA A 337 -10.29 12.84 4.77
C ALA A 337 -10.22 13.26 6.24
N LEU A 338 -9.87 14.51 6.52
CA LEU A 338 -9.83 15.05 7.89
C LEU A 338 -11.20 15.01 8.56
N ARG A 339 -12.26 15.49 7.90
CA ARG A 339 -13.62 15.50 8.47
C ARG A 339 -14.15 14.09 8.74
N GLU A 340 -13.98 13.18 7.79
CA GLU A 340 -14.49 11.81 7.93
C GLU A 340 -13.74 11.05 9.03
N MET A 341 -12.43 11.23 9.15
CA MET A 341 -11.65 10.62 10.24
C MET A 341 -11.99 11.27 11.59
N ALA A 342 -12.14 12.59 11.66
CA ALA A 342 -12.59 13.28 12.87
C ALA A 342 -13.96 12.78 13.32
N ASN A 343 -14.88 12.57 12.36
CA ASN A 343 -16.19 11.99 12.63
C ASN A 343 -16.11 10.56 13.18
N TRP A 344 -15.21 9.73 12.67
CA TRP A 344 -14.96 8.39 13.20
C TRP A 344 -14.38 8.41 14.61
N LEU A 345 -13.50 9.34 14.92
CA LEU A 345 -12.93 9.48 16.27
C LEU A 345 -13.95 9.88 17.35
N CYS A 346 -15.08 10.47 16.94
CA CYS A 346 -16.19 10.80 17.86
C CYS A 346 -17.17 9.64 18.08
N LYS A 347 -17.00 8.50 17.38
CA LYS A 347 -17.90 7.35 17.45
C LYS A 347 -17.44 6.34 18.50
N SER A 348 -18.44 5.67 19.08
CA SER A 348 -18.22 4.49 19.91
C SER A 348 -17.78 3.29 19.06
N GLN A 349 -17.22 2.29 19.72
CA GLN A 349 -16.88 1.01 19.11
C GLN A 349 -18.09 0.34 18.44
N THR A 350 -19.27 0.43 19.06
CA THR A 350 -20.52 -0.14 18.52
C THR A 350 -20.93 0.57 17.23
N GLU A 351 -20.93 1.90 17.21
CA GLU A 351 -21.27 2.67 16.00
C GLU A 351 -20.32 2.40 14.84
N LEU A 352 -19.00 2.26 15.11
CA LEU A 352 -18.03 1.89 14.08
C LEU A 352 -18.25 0.46 13.59
N SER A 353 -18.56 -0.48 14.50
CA SER A 353 -18.89 -1.86 14.14
C SER A 353 -20.17 -1.94 13.29
N ASP A 354 -21.16 -1.10 13.56
CA ASP A 354 -22.40 -1.02 12.78
C ASP A 354 -22.14 -0.51 11.36
N ILE A 355 -21.27 0.48 11.19
CA ILE A 355 -20.84 0.96 9.87
C ILE A 355 -20.17 -0.17 9.06
N LEU A 356 -19.38 -1.01 9.70
CA LEU A 356 -18.62 -2.07 9.05
C LEU A 356 -19.41 -3.39 8.88
N ARG A 357 -20.59 -3.51 9.50
CA ARG A 357 -21.36 -4.76 9.60
C ARG A 357 -21.64 -5.40 8.26
N ASP A 358 -22.19 -4.63 7.33
CA ASP A 358 -22.69 -5.12 6.03
C ASP A 358 -21.61 -5.11 4.92
N THR A 359 -20.39 -4.70 5.27
CA THR A 359 -19.26 -4.60 4.36
C THR A 359 -18.06 -5.40 4.87
N VAL A 360 -17.19 -4.80 5.65
CA VAL A 360 -15.95 -5.42 6.15
C VAL A 360 -16.22 -6.68 6.99
N PHE A 361 -17.29 -6.66 7.82
CA PHE A 361 -17.68 -7.78 8.68
C PHE A 361 -18.70 -8.73 8.05
N SER A 362 -19.16 -8.47 6.82
CA SER A 362 -20.06 -9.39 6.13
C SER A 362 -19.30 -10.52 5.43
N SER A 363 -20.00 -11.63 5.18
CA SER A 363 -19.47 -12.78 4.45
C SER A 363 -20.57 -13.38 3.59
N ARG A 364 -20.32 -13.48 2.27
CA ARG A 364 -21.22 -14.15 1.31
C ARG A 364 -20.90 -15.62 1.14
N LYS A 365 -19.66 -16.01 1.42
CA LYS A 365 -19.13 -17.34 1.20
C LYS A 365 -17.99 -17.60 2.17
N THR A 366 -17.88 -18.83 2.62
CA THR A 366 -16.73 -19.33 3.38
C THR A 366 -16.01 -20.40 2.57
N ILE A 367 -14.68 -20.37 2.59
CA ILE A 367 -13.83 -21.39 1.98
C ILE A 367 -12.83 -21.88 3.03
N LYS A 368 -12.29 -23.08 2.83
CA LYS A 368 -11.29 -23.64 3.72
C LYS A 368 -9.89 -23.09 3.40
N PHE A 369 -9.11 -22.78 4.42
CA PHE A 369 -7.71 -22.35 4.26
C PHE A 369 -6.88 -23.43 3.56
N SER A 370 -7.15 -24.73 3.87
CA SER A 370 -6.51 -25.87 3.23
C SER A 370 -6.74 -25.93 1.71
N SER A 371 -7.83 -25.34 1.20
CA SER A 371 -8.15 -25.32 -0.23
C SER A 371 -7.44 -24.22 -1.01
N LEU A 372 -6.80 -23.27 -0.34
CA LEU A 372 -6.07 -22.19 -0.99
C LEU A 372 -4.77 -22.69 -1.64
N PRO A 373 -4.34 -22.10 -2.76
CA PRO A 373 -3.05 -22.43 -3.36
C PRO A 373 -1.90 -22.21 -2.36
N SER A 374 -0.87 -23.06 -2.42
CA SER A 374 0.31 -22.91 -1.60
C SER A 374 1.51 -23.58 -2.24
N VAL A 375 2.61 -22.87 -2.32
CA VAL A 375 3.91 -23.45 -2.69
C VAL A 375 4.60 -23.91 -1.41
N ALA A 376 5.30 -25.03 -1.47
CA ALA A 376 6.08 -25.53 -0.34
C ALA A 376 7.10 -24.49 0.15
N ASP A 377 7.30 -24.43 1.46
CA ASP A 377 8.08 -23.34 2.10
C ASP A 377 9.54 -23.29 1.64
N ASP A 378 10.18 -24.44 1.41
CA ASP A 378 11.54 -24.58 0.92
C ASP A 378 11.75 -23.99 -0.49
N ARG A 379 10.73 -24.09 -1.36
CA ARG A 379 10.76 -23.55 -2.75
C ARG A 379 10.76 -22.03 -2.81
N VAL A 380 10.31 -21.35 -1.76
CA VAL A 380 10.20 -19.89 -1.66
C VAL A 380 10.95 -19.34 -0.45
N ALA A 381 11.88 -20.15 0.10
CA ALA A 381 12.61 -19.81 1.30
C ALA A 381 13.51 -18.58 1.09
N ASN A 382 14.24 -18.53 -0.03
CA ASN A 382 15.11 -17.40 -0.35
C ASN A 382 14.44 -16.41 -1.33
N SER A 383 14.94 -15.19 -1.36
CA SER A 383 14.35 -14.09 -2.12
C SER A 383 14.52 -14.25 -3.64
N LYS A 384 15.60 -14.90 -4.07
CA LYS A 384 15.88 -15.14 -5.49
C LYS A 384 14.84 -16.09 -6.08
N ASP A 385 14.58 -17.22 -5.41
CA ASP A 385 13.60 -18.20 -5.90
C ASP A 385 12.18 -17.62 -5.86
N ARG A 386 11.84 -16.84 -4.81
CA ARG A 386 10.56 -16.11 -4.76
C ARG A 386 10.39 -15.16 -5.93
N LEU A 387 11.40 -14.32 -6.21
CA LEU A 387 11.36 -13.36 -7.30
C LEU A 387 11.25 -14.06 -8.67
N GLN A 388 11.99 -15.15 -8.85
CA GLN A 388 11.93 -15.93 -10.08
C GLN A 388 10.54 -16.54 -10.31
N ASP A 389 9.92 -17.13 -9.28
CA ASP A 389 8.57 -17.68 -9.35
C ASP A 389 7.54 -16.57 -9.66
N ILE A 390 7.63 -15.41 -9.00
CA ILE A 390 6.77 -14.26 -9.29
C ILE A 390 6.92 -13.82 -10.74
N ALA A 391 8.16 -13.64 -11.22
CA ALA A 391 8.43 -13.20 -12.57
C ALA A 391 7.88 -14.17 -13.62
N GLN A 392 8.01 -15.48 -13.40
CA GLN A 392 7.45 -16.51 -14.29
C GLN A 392 5.92 -16.46 -14.34
N ARG A 393 5.24 -16.28 -13.20
CA ARG A 393 3.78 -16.17 -13.13
C ARG A 393 3.26 -14.94 -13.84
N LEU A 394 3.92 -13.80 -13.67
CA LEU A 394 3.57 -12.55 -14.36
C LEU A 394 3.86 -12.64 -15.87
N ALA A 395 4.98 -13.26 -16.27
CA ALA A 395 5.32 -13.47 -17.67
C ALA A 395 4.30 -14.36 -18.41
N ALA A 396 3.70 -15.34 -17.73
CA ALA A 396 2.62 -16.16 -18.30
C ALA A 396 1.39 -15.32 -18.69
N GLU A 397 1.15 -14.20 -17.98
CA GLU A 397 0.11 -13.20 -18.26
C GLU A 397 0.64 -12.01 -19.10
N LYS A 398 1.84 -12.13 -19.70
CA LYS A 398 2.51 -11.09 -20.50
C LYS A 398 2.79 -9.79 -19.72
N ILE A 399 2.93 -9.87 -18.41
CA ILE A 399 3.30 -8.76 -17.53
C ILE A 399 4.79 -8.82 -17.23
N SER A 400 5.51 -7.74 -17.49
CA SER A 400 6.94 -7.59 -17.17
C SER A 400 7.10 -6.74 -15.91
N ILE A 401 8.12 -7.07 -15.13
CA ILE A 401 8.55 -6.24 -13.99
C ILE A 401 9.65 -5.31 -14.47
N TYR A 402 9.54 -4.04 -14.12
CA TYR A 402 10.56 -3.02 -14.23
C TYR A 402 10.90 -2.48 -12.84
N TYR A 403 12.06 -1.88 -12.71
CA TYR A 403 12.41 -1.25 -11.45
C TYR A 403 13.32 -0.04 -11.64
N PHE A 404 13.14 0.92 -10.77
CA PHE A 404 14.08 2.01 -10.55
C PHE A 404 15.00 1.60 -9.40
N ASP A 405 16.31 1.66 -9.61
CA ASP A 405 17.29 1.36 -8.57
C ASP A 405 17.62 2.64 -7.79
N GLY A 406 17.24 2.66 -6.51
CA GLY A 406 17.53 3.73 -5.58
C GLY A 406 18.67 3.40 -4.61
N SER A 407 19.35 2.28 -4.81
CA SER A 407 20.44 1.85 -3.92
C SER A 407 21.55 2.91 -3.84
N PRO A 408 22.16 3.14 -2.68
CA PRO A 408 23.37 3.97 -2.61
C PRO A 408 24.49 3.37 -3.44
N HIS A 409 25.39 4.21 -3.92
CA HIS A 409 26.51 3.77 -4.78
C HIS A 409 27.52 2.84 -4.09
N ASP A 410 27.55 2.81 -2.75
CA ASP A 410 28.40 1.87 -2.01
C ASP A 410 27.82 0.45 -2.13
N ILE A 411 28.66 -0.48 -2.60
CA ILE A 411 28.28 -1.90 -2.79
C ILE A 411 27.82 -2.56 -1.48
N ASN A 412 28.32 -2.11 -0.35
CA ASN A 412 27.98 -2.62 0.99
C ASN A 412 26.72 -1.98 1.56
N GLY A 413 26.10 -1.05 0.83
CA GLY A 413 24.85 -0.40 1.23
C GLY A 413 23.61 -1.28 1.01
N PRO A 414 22.48 -0.87 1.59
CA PRO A 414 21.20 -1.53 1.34
C PRO A 414 20.86 -1.46 -0.14
N LYS A 415 20.12 -2.45 -0.62
CA LYS A 415 19.51 -2.41 -1.95
C LYS A 415 18.09 -1.90 -1.81
N VAL A 416 17.78 -0.88 -2.59
CA VAL A 416 16.50 -0.20 -2.52
C VAL A 416 15.95 -0.02 -3.92
N VAL A 417 14.72 -0.45 -4.14
CA VAL A 417 14.09 -0.40 -5.47
C VAL A 417 12.66 0.17 -5.40
N LYS A 418 12.22 0.68 -6.53
CA LYS A 418 10.82 0.92 -6.82
C LYS A 418 10.41 0.04 -7.99
N ALA A 419 9.71 -1.05 -7.72
CA ALA A 419 9.19 -1.96 -8.73
C ALA A 419 7.97 -1.35 -9.44
N ILE A 420 7.81 -1.67 -10.72
CA ILE A 420 6.70 -1.26 -11.57
C ILE A 420 6.30 -2.48 -12.41
N ALA A 421 5.01 -2.80 -12.47
CA ALA A 421 4.49 -3.88 -13.31
C ALA A 421 3.29 -3.37 -14.11
N PRO A 422 3.53 -2.79 -15.32
CA PRO A 422 2.46 -2.28 -16.17
C PRO A 422 1.44 -3.36 -16.48
N GLY A 423 0.15 -3.04 -16.35
CA GLY A 423 -0.94 -4.00 -16.49
C GLY A 423 -1.47 -4.60 -15.18
N LEU A 424 -0.75 -4.48 -14.06
CA LEU A 424 -1.34 -4.71 -12.74
C LEU A 424 -2.17 -3.51 -12.32
N GLU A 425 -3.21 -3.76 -11.52
CA GLU A 425 -3.96 -2.67 -10.88
C GLU A 425 -3.08 -1.98 -9.84
N GLY A 426 -3.29 -0.68 -9.70
CA GLY A 426 -2.57 0.12 -8.72
C GLY A 426 -3.22 0.09 -7.34
N GLU A 427 -3.18 1.23 -6.68
CA GLU A 427 -3.87 1.47 -5.41
C GLU A 427 -5.37 1.24 -5.55
N THR A 428 -6.08 1.14 -4.43
CA THR A 428 -7.55 1.04 -4.40
C THR A 428 -8.20 2.14 -5.26
N LEU A 429 -9.46 1.97 -5.65
CA LEU A 429 -10.24 2.91 -6.45
C LEU A 429 -10.41 4.32 -5.84
N SER A 430 -9.65 4.65 -4.77
CA SER A 430 -9.75 5.92 -4.04
C SER A 430 -9.54 7.17 -4.92
N TYR A 431 -8.81 7.04 -6.00
CA TYR A 431 -8.58 8.10 -7.00
C TYR A 431 -9.26 7.80 -8.35
N TRP A 432 -10.32 6.96 -8.35
CA TRP A 432 -10.99 6.48 -9.57
C TRP A 432 -10.02 5.79 -10.55
N ARG A 433 -8.89 5.33 -10.04
CA ARG A 433 -7.89 4.63 -10.84
C ARG A 433 -8.36 3.22 -11.11
N LEU A 434 -8.47 2.87 -12.38
CA LEU A 434 -8.91 1.55 -12.82
C LEU A 434 -8.20 1.19 -14.13
N GLY A 435 -7.58 0.04 -14.15
CA GLY A 435 -6.99 -0.55 -15.35
C GLY A 435 -7.89 -1.60 -15.99
N ALA A 436 -7.38 -2.24 -17.03
CA ALA A 436 -8.13 -3.25 -17.77
C ALA A 436 -8.49 -4.48 -16.93
N ARG A 437 -7.60 -4.91 -16.02
CA ARG A 437 -7.82 -6.08 -15.15
C ARG A 437 -8.93 -5.80 -14.13
N GLY A 438 -8.89 -4.65 -13.48
CA GLY A 438 -9.92 -4.21 -12.55
C GLY A 438 -11.27 -4.02 -13.23
N ALA A 439 -11.29 -3.38 -14.40
CA ALA A 439 -12.50 -3.24 -15.21
C ALA A 439 -13.10 -4.62 -15.56
N LYS A 440 -12.28 -5.57 -16.02
CA LYS A 440 -12.72 -6.94 -16.33
C LYS A 440 -13.32 -7.64 -15.10
N ARG A 441 -12.66 -7.52 -13.93
CA ARG A 441 -13.17 -8.11 -12.67
C ARG A 441 -14.54 -7.53 -12.29
N LEU A 442 -14.71 -6.22 -12.41
CA LEU A 442 -15.97 -5.54 -12.08
C LEU A 442 -17.08 -5.90 -13.06
N LEU A 443 -16.79 -5.95 -14.36
CA LEU A 443 -17.74 -6.38 -15.40
C LEU A 443 -18.20 -7.83 -15.18
N LEU A 444 -17.26 -8.76 -14.92
CA LEU A 444 -17.58 -10.17 -14.64
C LEU A 444 -18.42 -10.37 -13.37
N ARG A 445 -18.35 -9.43 -12.43
CA ARG A 445 -19.18 -9.43 -11.21
C ARG A 445 -20.48 -8.67 -11.37
N GLU A 446 -20.77 -8.17 -12.57
CA GLU A 446 -21.93 -7.29 -12.82
C GLU A 446 -22.00 -6.11 -11.84
N SER A 447 -20.83 -5.57 -11.50
CA SER A 447 -20.73 -4.47 -10.54
C SER A 447 -21.28 -3.19 -11.10
N LYS A 448 -22.11 -2.49 -10.32
CA LYS A 448 -22.65 -1.16 -10.68
C LYS A 448 -21.58 -0.06 -10.76
N LEU A 449 -20.34 -0.34 -10.34
CA LEU A 449 -19.23 0.60 -10.41
C LEU A 449 -18.75 0.87 -11.84
N VAL A 450 -19.04 -0.02 -12.76
CA VAL A 450 -18.65 0.12 -14.17
C VAL A 450 -19.80 -0.27 -15.11
N SER A 451 -19.81 0.31 -16.30
CA SER A 451 -20.71 -0.10 -17.39
C SER A 451 -20.00 0.02 -18.74
N GLN A 452 -20.55 -0.67 -19.74
CA GLN A 452 -20.17 -0.53 -21.15
C GLN A 452 -21.28 0.15 -21.97
N ASP A 453 -22.43 0.39 -21.35
CA ASP A 453 -23.52 1.13 -21.97
C ASP A 453 -23.12 2.61 -22.14
N TYR A 454 -23.81 3.28 -23.08
CA TYR A 454 -23.62 4.72 -23.31
C TYR A 454 -23.72 5.49 -21.99
N PRO A 455 -22.76 6.39 -21.69
CA PRO A 455 -22.64 6.98 -20.36
C PRO A 455 -23.91 7.75 -19.97
N GLN A 456 -24.47 7.36 -18.83
CA GLN A 456 -25.47 8.20 -18.15
C GLN A 456 -24.73 9.38 -17.51
N THR A 457 -25.48 10.39 -17.10
CA THR A 457 -24.95 11.56 -16.41
C THR A 457 -24.06 11.12 -15.23
N GLN A 458 -22.81 11.62 -15.17
CA GLN A 458 -21.78 11.31 -14.15
C GLN A 458 -21.08 9.93 -14.29
N HIS A 459 -21.23 9.25 -15.42
CA HIS A 459 -20.35 8.16 -15.79
C HIS A 459 -19.12 8.71 -16.53
N ILE A 460 -17.94 8.32 -16.11
CA ILE A 460 -16.66 8.87 -16.62
C ILE A 460 -15.88 7.75 -17.31
N GLN A 461 -15.41 7.99 -18.54
CA GLN A 461 -14.67 6.99 -19.30
C GLN A 461 -13.34 6.62 -18.59
N VAL A 462 -13.08 5.33 -18.49
CA VAL A 462 -11.79 4.79 -18.02
C VAL A 462 -10.78 4.87 -19.18
N PRO A 463 -9.61 5.50 -18.97
CA PRO A 463 -8.56 5.56 -20.01
C PRO A 463 -7.92 4.19 -20.20
N LEU A 464 -8.26 3.51 -21.28
CA LEU A 464 -7.74 2.19 -21.64
C LEU A 464 -7.19 2.22 -23.05
N SER A 465 -6.16 1.41 -23.33
CA SER A 465 -5.62 1.25 -24.68
C SER A 465 -6.68 0.65 -25.63
N PRO A 466 -6.61 0.91 -26.95
CA PRO A 466 -7.54 0.31 -27.92
C PRO A 466 -7.60 -1.22 -27.82
N ALA A 467 -6.47 -1.90 -27.64
CA ALA A 467 -6.42 -3.34 -27.49
C ALA A 467 -7.10 -3.83 -26.20
N ALA A 468 -6.98 -3.08 -25.09
CA ALA A 468 -7.69 -3.38 -23.85
C ALA A 468 -9.20 -3.19 -24.01
N GLN A 469 -9.65 -2.12 -24.65
CA GLN A 469 -11.07 -1.90 -24.94
C GLN A 469 -11.65 -3.02 -25.81
N GLU A 470 -10.95 -3.41 -26.86
CA GLU A 470 -11.35 -4.53 -27.74
C GLU A 470 -11.49 -5.82 -26.93
N SER A 471 -10.52 -6.14 -26.08
CA SER A 471 -10.55 -7.35 -25.23
C SER A 471 -11.68 -7.37 -24.20
N LEU A 472 -12.18 -6.20 -23.82
CA LEU A 472 -13.32 -6.03 -22.89
C LEU A 472 -14.68 -5.97 -23.61
N GLY A 473 -14.69 -5.91 -24.95
CA GLY A 473 -15.91 -5.76 -25.74
C GLY A 473 -16.39 -4.33 -25.94
N GLY A 474 -15.56 -3.33 -25.58
CA GLY A 474 -15.86 -1.90 -25.78
C GLY A 474 -15.26 -0.99 -24.70
N PRO A 475 -15.55 0.31 -24.78
CA PRO A 475 -15.15 1.27 -23.75
C PRO A 475 -15.82 0.96 -22.42
N VAL A 476 -15.16 1.32 -21.33
CA VAL A 476 -15.65 1.14 -19.95
C VAL A 476 -15.83 2.51 -19.31
N PHE A 477 -16.95 2.69 -18.62
CA PHE A 477 -17.29 3.90 -17.90
C PHE A 477 -17.39 3.63 -16.40
N PHE A 478 -16.77 4.46 -15.61
CA PHE A 478 -16.77 4.41 -14.14
C PHE A 478 -17.95 5.20 -13.59
N ASN A 479 -18.73 4.60 -12.70
CA ASN A 479 -19.93 5.17 -12.10
C ASN A 479 -19.58 5.91 -10.80
N VAL A 480 -19.36 7.21 -10.88
CA VAL A 480 -19.00 8.05 -9.74
C VAL A 480 -20.08 8.08 -8.64
N PRO A 481 -21.39 8.23 -8.95
CA PRO A 481 -22.45 8.15 -7.94
C PRO A 481 -22.44 6.85 -7.12
N GLU A 482 -22.24 5.70 -7.76
CA GLU A 482 -22.19 4.43 -7.05
C GLU A 482 -20.94 4.35 -6.17
N TRP A 483 -19.81 4.87 -6.65
CA TRP A 483 -18.58 4.98 -5.85
C TRP A 483 -18.77 5.85 -4.61
N GLU A 484 -19.36 7.03 -4.75
CA GLU A 484 -19.66 7.92 -3.63
C GLU A 484 -20.60 7.28 -2.60
N LYS A 485 -21.55 6.46 -3.06
CA LYS A 485 -22.44 5.69 -2.19
C LYS A 485 -21.69 4.63 -1.39
N ILE A 486 -20.78 3.88 -2.04
CA ILE A 486 -19.93 2.88 -1.35
C ILE A 486 -19.03 3.55 -0.32
N LEU A 487 -18.47 4.73 -0.65
CA LEU A 487 -17.61 5.47 0.26
C LEU A 487 -18.36 6.12 1.42
N SER A 488 -19.68 6.28 1.33
CA SER A 488 -20.48 6.93 2.38
C SER A 488 -20.29 6.21 3.72
N GLY A 489 -19.70 6.91 4.69
CA GLY A 489 -19.37 6.36 6.00
C GLY A 489 -18.09 5.50 6.06
N HIS A 490 -17.49 5.14 4.91
CA HIS A 490 -16.32 4.27 4.84
C HIS A 490 -15.04 4.97 4.36
N TYR A 491 -15.11 6.29 4.14
CA TYR A 491 -14.01 7.06 3.55
C TYR A 491 -12.66 6.87 4.27
N PRO A 492 -12.59 6.82 5.61
CA PRO A 492 -11.33 6.60 6.32
C PRO A 492 -10.64 5.25 6.09
N LEU A 493 -11.35 4.25 5.54
CA LEU A 493 -10.74 2.99 5.12
C LEU A 493 -9.84 3.13 3.89
N TYR A 494 -10.09 4.15 3.06
CA TYR A 494 -9.42 4.38 1.79
C TYR A 494 -8.48 5.58 1.82
N ARG A 495 -8.74 6.52 2.73
CA ARG A 495 -8.03 7.79 2.87
C ARG A 495 -7.81 8.10 4.34
N GLU A 496 -6.80 7.48 4.90
CA GLU A 496 -6.36 7.76 6.28
C GLU A 496 -5.45 8.99 6.27
N PRO A 497 -5.77 10.05 7.04
CA PRO A 497 -4.92 11.23 7.14
C PRO A 497 -3.56 10.90 7.78
N PRO A 498 -2.49 11.66 7.47
CA PRO A 498 -1.19 11.48 8.09
C PRO A 498 -1.21 11.60 9.62
N SER A 499 -0.19 11.01 10.26
CA SER A 499 -0.05 10.99 11.72
C SER A 499 -0.25 12.36 12.35
N HIS A 500 -1.06 12.42 13.40
CA HIS A 500 -1.32 13.59 14.25
C HIS A 500 -2.10 14.75 13.61
N THR A 501 -2.36 14.72 12.29
CA THR A 501 -3.05 15.83 11.61
C THR A 501 -4.50 15.97 12.06
N VAL A 502 -5.21 14.88 12.29
CA VAL A 502 -6.63 14.92 12.71
C VAL A 502 -6.77 15.45 14.13
N GLN A 503 -5.88 15.05 15.05
CA GLN A 503 -5.90 15.58 16.42
C GLN A 503 -5.65 17.10 16.43
N LYS A 504 -4.73 17.56 15.61
CA LYS A 504 -4.47 18.99 15.46
C LYS A 504 -5.63 19.72 14.77
N TYR A 505 -6.30 19.08 13.82
CA TYR A 505 -7.52 19.59 13.19
C TYR A 505 -8.66 19.76 14.22
N LEU A 506 -8.90 18.75 15.06
CA LEU A 506 -9.91 18.79 16.12
C LEU A 506 -9.61 19.89 17.14
N ASN A 507 -8.35 20.05 17.58
CA ASN A 507 -7.97 21.09 18.52
C ASN A 507 -8.16 22.52 17.95
N ASN A 508 -8.11 22.68 16.64
CA ASN A 508 -8.29 23.98 15.99
C ASN A 508 -9.76 24.31 15.65
N HIS A 509 -10.65 23.30 15.62
CA HIS A 509 -12.06 23.45 15.20
C HIS A 509 -13.06 22.92 16.24
N GLY A 510 -12.58 22.45 17.39
CA GLY A 510 -13.37 21.83 18.48
C GLY A 510 -13.68 22.81 19.62
N ASN A 511 -14.16 24.01 19.29
CA ASN A 511 -14.79 24.96 20.24
C ASN A 511 -16.19 25.28 19.75
#